data_089049e771621ea16457dc73c5758a23
#
_entry.id   089049e771621ea16457dc73c5758a23
#
_cell.length_a   1.000
_cell.length_b   1.000
_cell.length_c   1.000
_cell.angle_alpha   90.00
_cell.angle_beta   90.00
_cell.angle_gamma   90.00
#
_symmetry.space_group_name_H-M   'P 1'
#
loop_
_entity.id
_entity.type
_entity.pdbx_description
1 polymer ?
#
loop_
_entity_poly.entity_id
_entity_poly.type
_entity_poly.pdbx_seq_one_letter_code
_entity_poly.pdbx_strand_id
1 'polypeptide(L)'
;MGLAAAFVFAAQMINFPVLGGTSGHLVGATLAAVLLGPSAAVIVLTAVLVVQCFLFADGGVTTLGANIFNMAIVGSITGYAVYRGVRRLFAGLRGTVLAAAFAAWCSTVVAAVSCAGQLAWSGTLRWPVAFPAMANVHMLIG
;
A
#
# COMPACT_ATOMS: atom_id res chain seq x y z
N MET A 1 -14.47 -8.63 7.93
CA MET A 1 -13.14 -8.88 7.35
C MET A 1 -13.20 -9.46 5.95
N GLY A 2 -13.97 -10.53 5.66
CA GLY A 2 -14.00 -11.18 4.34
C GLY A 2 -14.36 -10.26 3.17
N LEU A 3 -15.38 -9.41 3.31
CA LEU A 3 -15.77 -8.44 2.29
C LEU A 3 -14.65 -7.42 2.02
N ALA A 4 -13.96 -6.95 3.06
CA ALA A 4 -12.83 -6.03 2.90
C ALA A 4 -11.66 -6.73 2.19
N ALA A 5 -11.37 -7.99 2.53
CA ALA A 5 -10.35 -8.78 1.85
C ALA A 5 -10.68 -8.97 0.36
N ALA A 6 -11.92 -9.32 0.03
CA ALA A 6 -12.36 -9.48 -1.35
C ALA A 6 -12.26 -8.18 -2.16
N PHE A 7 -12.64 -7.05 -1.56
CA PHE A 7 -12.51 -5.74 -2.19
C PHE A 7 -11.05 -5.35 -2.43
N VAL A 8 -10.21 -5.49 -1.40
CA VAL A 8 -8.77 -5.20 -1.50
C VAL A 8 -8.11 -6.10 -2.53
N PHE A 9 -8.42 -7.40 -2.53
CA PHE A 9 -7.94 -8.34 -3.52
C PHE A 9 -8.28 -7.90 -4.94
N ALA A 10 -9.56 -7.60 -5.22
CA ALA A 10 -10.00 -7.16 -6.53
C ALA A 10 -9.32 -5.84 -6.97
N ALA A 11 -9.18 -4.89 -6.05
CA ALA A 11 -8.51 -3.61 -6.34
C ALA A 11 -7.02 -3.79 -6.65
N GLN A 12 -6.33 -4.68 -5.94
CA GLN A 12 -4.91 -4.95 -6.14
C GLN A 12 -4.60 -5.74 -7.42
N MET A 13 -5.58 -6.45 -8.00
CA MET A 13 -5.41 -7.08 -9.32
C MET A 13 -5.21 -6.07 -10.44
N ILE A 14 -5.54 -4.80 -10.23
CA ILE A 14 -5.17 -3.70 -11.13
C ILE A 14 -3.75 -3.29 -10.79
N ASN A 15 -2.79 -3.82 -11.55
CA ASN A 15 -1.38 -3.52 -11.36
C ASN A 15 -0.77 -2.84 -12.61
N PHE A 16 0.28 -2.07 -12.37
CA PHE A 16 1.00 -1.33 -13.40
C PHE A 16 2.49 -1.69 -13.33
N PRO A 17 3.15 -2.01 -14.45
CA PRO A 17 4.58 -2.29 -14.43
C PRO A 17 5.37 -1.02 -14.06
N VAL A 18 6.35 -1.20 -13.18
CA VAL A 18 7.33 -0.18 -12.81
C VAL A 18 8.73 -0.69 -13.19
N LEU A 19 9.68 0.22 -13.33
CA LEU A 19 11.06 -0.11 -13.70
C LEU A 19 11.69 -1.13 -12.71
N GLY A 20 12.52 -2.03 -13.23
CA GLY A 20 13.29 -2.97 -12.41
C GLY A 20 12.53 -4.22 -11.95
N GLY A 21 11.44 -4.57 -12.63
CA GLY A 21 10.65 -5.76 -12.29
C GLY A 21 9.76 -5.58 -11.08
N THR A 22 9.53 -4.33 -10.66
CA THR A 22 8.54 -3.99 -9.64
C THR A 22 7.19 -3.63 -10.28
N SER A 23 6.13 -3.67 -9.50
CA SER A 23 4.78 -3.28 -9.91
C SER A 23 4.19 -2.25 -8.96
N GLY A 24 3.32 -1.41 -9.49
CA GLY A 24 2.52 -0.47 -8.72
C GLY A 24 1.09 -1.00 -8.60
N HIS A 25 0.57 -1.00 -7.39
CA HIS A 25 -0.76 -1.50 -7.08
C HIS A 25 -1.61 -0.45 -6.39
N LEU A 26 -2.92 -0.59 -6.54
CA LEU A 26 -3.88 0.08 -5.68
C LEU A 26 -3.82 -0.63 -4.31
N VAL A 27 -3.22 -0.02 -3.29
CA VAL A 27 -2.85 -0.75 -2.06
C VAL A 27 -4.07 -1.14 -1.21
N GLY A 28 -5.07 -0.27 -1.09
CA GLY A 28 -6.28 -0.51 -0.29
C GLY A 28 -6.07 -0.56 1.23
N ALA A 29 -4.84 -0.42 1.70
CA ALA A 29 -4.47 -0.55 3.11
C ALA A 29 -5.16 0.49 4.00
N THR A 30 -5.20 1.74 3.56
CA THR A 30 -5.85 2.83 4.30
C THR A 30 -7.34 2.58 4.44
N LEU A 31 -8.02 2.12 3.39
CA LEU A 31 -9.45 1.81 3.46
C LEU A 31 -9.71 0.72 4.50
N ALA A 32 -8.95 -0.38 4.43
CA ALA A 32 -9.07 -1.45 5.42
C ALA A 32 -8.77 -0.95 6.84
N ALA A 33 -7.74 -0.10 7.02
CA ALA A 33 -7.34 0.43 8.32
C ALA A 33 -8.38 1.40 8.91
N VAL A 34 -9.00 2.22 8.07
CA VAL A 34 -10.08 3.14 8.50
C VAL A 34 -11.34 2.39 8.91
N LEU A 35 -11.70 1.32 8.19
CA LEU A 35 -12.91 0.55 8.44
C LEU A 35 -12.76 -0.47 9.58
N LEU A 36 -11.62 -1.11 9.70
CA LEU A 36 -11.41 -2.26 10.60
C LEU A 36 -10.41 -1.99 11.72
N GLY A 37 -9.70 -0.88 11.65
CA GLY A 37 -8.52 -0.61 12.49
C GLY A 37 -7.22 -1.15 11.87
N PRO A 38 -6.06 -0.58 12.25
CA PRO A 38 -4.78 -0.89 11.60
C PRO A 38 -4.34 -2.34 11.78
N SER A 39 -4.55 -2.94 12.95
CA SER A 39 -4.16 -4.34 13.20
C SER A 39 -4.95 -5.33 12.33
N ALA A 40 -6.27 -5.12 12.21
CA ALA A 40 -7.12 -5.95 11.36
C ALA A 40 -6.80 -5.75 9.87
N ALA A 41 -6.47 -4.52 9.48
CA ALA A 41 -6.04 -4.23 8.12
C ALA A 41 -4.75 -4.97 7.76
N VAL A 42 -3.75 -4.99 8.65
CA VAL A 42 -2.51 -5.74 8.42
C VAL A 42 -2.80 -7.24 8.19
N ILE A 43 -3.69 -7.83 9.00
CA ILE A 43 -4.07 -9.25 8.85
C ILE A 43 -4.78 -9.47 7.51
N VAL A 44 -5.73 -8.62 7.16
CA VAL A 44 -6.49 -8.71 5.89
C VAL A 44 -5.56 -8.60 4.70
N LEU A 45 -4.69 -7.58 4.67
CA LEU A 45 -3.76 -7.40 3.56
C LEU A 45 -2.73 -8.53 3.48
N THR A 46 -2.23 -9.01 4.61
CA THR A 46 -1.32 -10.16 4.63
C THR A 46 -1.97 -11.38 4.01
N ALA A 47 -3.22 -11.68 4.38
CA ALA A 47 -3.97 -12.80 3.79
C ALA A 47 -4.16 -12.62 2.27
N VAL A 48 -4.52 -11.42 1.82
CA VAL A 48 -4.66 -11.10 0.39
C VAL A 48 -3.35 -11.32 -0.35
N LEU A 49 -2.24 -10.77 0.15
CA LEU A 49 -0.92 -10.89 -0.49
C LEU A 49 -0.43 -12.35 -0.55
N VAL A 50 -0.71 -13.15 0.47
CA VAL A 50 -0.41 -14.59 0.46
C VAL A 50 -1.19 -15.29 -0.64
N VAL A 51 -2.51 -15.03 -0.75
CA VAL A 51 -3.35 -15.62 -1.80
C VAL A 51 -2.87 -15.20 -3.19
N GLN A 52 -2.57 -13.92 -3.40
CA GLN A 52 -2.06 -13.39 -4.67
C GLN A 52 -0.73 -14.05 -5.05
N CYS A 53 0.18 -14.18 -4.09
CA CYS A 53 1.48 -14.78 -4.33
C CYS A 53 1.39 -16.26 -4.77
N PHE A 54 0.59 -17.07 -4.05
CA PHE A 54 0.56 -18.50 -4.29
C PHE A 54 -0.43 -18.96 -5.36
N LEU A 55 -1.56 -18.27 -5.52
CA LEU A 55 -2.60 -18.68 -6.47
C LEU A 55 -2.55 -17.90 -7.79
N PHE A 56 -1.98 -16.69 -7.78
CA PHE A 56 -1.96 -15.82 -8.96
C PHE A 56 -0.55 -15.47 -9.43
N ALA A 57 0.48 -15.97 -8.75
CA ALA A 57 1.89 -15.68 -9.02
C ALA A 57 2.20 -14.15 -9.04
N ASP A 58 1.42 -13.36 -8.30
CA ASP A 58 1.61 -11.91 -8.20
C ASP A 58 2.55 -11.59 -7.03
N GLY A 59 3.57 -10.81 -7.30
CA GLY A 59 4.59 -10.37 -6.34
C GLY A 59 5.73 -11.35 -6.07
N GLY A 60 5.56 -12.65 -6.32
CA GLY A 60 6.58 -13.69 -6.12
C GLY A 60 6.84 -14.07 -4.65
N VAL A 61 7.21 -15.34 -4.41
CA VAL A 61 7.44 -15.89 -3.06
C VAL A 61 8.61 -15.22 -2.35
N THR A 62 9.68 -14.92 -3.09
CA THR A 62 10.89 -14.29 -2.54
C THR A 62 10.67 -12.84 -2.09
N THR A 63 9.70 -12.16 -2.67
CA THR A 63 9.36 -10.77 -2.36
C THR A 63 8.17 -10.64 -1.41
N LEU A 64 7.51 -11.74 -1.05
CA LEU A 64 6.31 -11.74 -0.22
C LEU A 64 6.50 -10.99 1.11
N GLY A 65 7.63 -11.20 1.78
CA GLY A 65 7.95 -10.50 3.03
C GLY A 65 8.06 -8.98 2.84
N ALA A 66 8.71 -8.52 1.77
CA ALA A 66 8.82 -7.11 1.44
C ALA A 66 7.44 -6.51 1.08
N ASN A 67 6.61 -7.23 0.34
CA ASN A 67 5.25 -6.80 0.01
C ASN A 67 4.37 -6.70 1.25
N ILE A 68 4.41 -7.68 2.16
CA ILE A 68 3.71 -7.61 3.44
C ILE A 68 4.19 -6.41 4.25
N PHE A 69 5.49 -6.20 4.36
CA PHE A 69 6.03 -5.06 5.10
C PHE A 69 5.56 -3.73 4.50
N ASN A 70 5.72 -3.51 3.20
CA ASN A 70 5.41 -2.23 2.58
C ASN A 70 3.89 -2.00 2.43
N MET A 71 3.14 -2.98 1.94
CA MET A 71 1.72 -2.80 1.62
C MET A 71 0.84 -3.02 2.85
N ALA A 72 1.07 -4.07 3.65
CA ALA A 72 0.23 -4.34 4.81
C ALA A 72 0.65 -3.50 6.02
N ILE A 73 1.91 -3.50 6.43
CA ILE A 73 2.34 -2.83 7.67
C ILE A 73 2.47 -1.32 7.44
N VAL A 74 3.41 -0.90 6.57
CA VAL A 74 3.68 0.52 6.32
C VAL A 74 2.43 1.22 5.80
N GLY A 75 1.74 0.64 4.81
CA GLY A 75 0.52 1.20 4.23
C GLY A 75 -0.61 1.38 5.25
N SER A 76 -0.90 0.36 6.06
CA SER A 76 -2.00 0.44 7.05
C SER A 76 -1.68 1.41 8.18
N ILE A 77 -0.47 1.37 8.73
CA ILE A 77 -0.08 2.23 9.87
C ILE A 77 -0.02 3.69 9.43
N THR A 78 0.67 3.97 8.32
CA THR A 78 0.81 5.34 7.79
C THR A 78 -0.56 5.90 7.41
N GLY A 79 -1.35 5.12 6.65
CA GLY A 79 -2.68 5.55 6.23
C GLY A 79 -3.60 5.88 7.41
N TYR A 80 -3.63 5.02 8.41
CA TYR A 80 -4.44 5.26 9.61
C TYR A 80 -3.95 6.46 10.42
N ALA A 81 -2.64 6.64 10.57
CA ALA A 81 -2.06 7.78 11.30
C ALA A 81 -2.40 9.12 10.61
N VAL A 82 -2.20 9.20 9.28
CA VAL A 82 -2.54 10.38 8.49
C VAL A 82 -4.05 10.65 8.54
N TYR A 83 -4.89 9.61 8.33
CA TYR A 83 -6.33 9.75 8.44
C TYR A 83 -6.76 10.35 9.78
N ARG A 84 -6.27 9.80 10.88
CA ARG A 84 -6.58 10.33 12.22
C ARG A 84 -6.10 11.77 12.43
N GLY A 85 -4.94 12.12 11.90
CA GLY A 85 -4.40 13.47 11.94
C GLY A 85 -5.31 14.47 11.22
N VAL A 86 -5.65 14.18 9.97
CA VAL A 86 -6.50 15.05 9.14
C VAL A 86 -7.94 15.14 9.69
N ARG A 87 -8.48 14.02 10.20
CA ARG A 87 -9.82 14.00 10.80
C ARG A 87 -9.96 14.90 12.04
N ARG A 88 -8.88 15.22 12.72
CA ARG A 88 -8.90 16.20 13.84
C ARG A 88 -9.13 17.63 13.36
N LEU A 89 -8.75 17.92 12.11
CA LEU A 89 -8.86 19.25 11.54
C LEU A 89 -10.20 19.50 10.83
N PHE A 90 -10.81 18.43 10.30
CA PHE A 90 -12.04 18.53 9.51
C PHE A 90 -13.13 17.60 10.05
N ALA A 91 -14.25 18.17 10.47
CA ALA A 91 -15.42 17.44 10.98
C ALA A 91 -16.39 17.05 9.84
N GLY A 92 -17.34 16.14 10.17
CA GLY A 92 -18.42 15.73 9.27
C GLY A 92 -18.01 14.75 8.17
N LEU A 93 -18.97 14.40 7.32
CA LEU A 93 -18.79 13.39 6.27
C LEU A 93 -17.75 13.82 5.22
N ARG A 94 -17.80 15.09 4.79
CA ARG A 94 -16.80 15.63 3.83
C ARG A 94 -15.38 15.54 4.38
N GLY A 95 -15.19 15.86 5.67
CA GLY A 95 -13.89 15.72 6.33
C GLY A 95 -13.44 14.27 6.41
N THR A 96 -14.34 13.31 6.61
CA THR A 96 -14.03 11.88 6.58
C THR A 96 -13.53 11.43 5.22
N VAL A 97 -14.23 11.79 4.14
CA VAL A 97 -13.86 11.40 2.78
C VAL A 97 -12.53 12.03 2.36
N LEU A 98 -12.35 13.33 2.58
CA LEU A 98 -11.10 14.03 2.26
C LEU A 98 -9.91 13.47 3.05
N ALA A 99 -10.11 13.20 4.34
CA ALA A 99 -9.06 12.60 5.17
C ALA A 99 -8.69 11.20 4.69
N ALA A 100 -9.68 10.38 4.31
CA ALA A 100 -9.44 9.03 3.80
C ALA A 100 -8.70 9.05 2.45
N ALA A 101 -9.12 9.93 1.53
CA ALA A 101 -8.49 10.08 0.22
C ALA A 101 -7.03 10.56 0.35
N PHE A 102 -6.80 11.61 1.12
CA PHE A 102 -5.45 12.12 1.36
C PHE A 102 -4.55 11.10 2.07
N ALA A 103 -5.09 10.40 3.07
CA ALA A 103 -4.36 9.36 3.77
C ALA A 103 -4.03 8.16 2.88
N ALA A 104 -4.93 7.77 1.98
CA ALA A 104 -4.69 6.71 0.99
C ALA A 104 -3.54 7.10 0.06
N TRP A 105 -3.57 8.33 -0.46
CA TRP A 105 -2.47 8.84 -1.30
C TRP A 105 -1.13 8.84 -0.55
N CYS A 106 -1.08 9.42 0.64
CA CYS A 106 0.14 9.44 1.45
C CYS A 106 0.68 8.03 1.73
N SER A 107 -0.20 7.10 2.12
CA SER A 107 0.23 5.74 2.47
C SER A 107 0.79 4.99 1.27
N THR A 108 0.20 5.17 0.09
CA THR A 108 0.68 4.58 -1.16
C THR A 108 2.07 5.08 -1.51
N VAL A 109 2.29 6.39 -1.44
CA VAL A 109 3.60 7.00 -1.71
C VAL A 109 4.65 6.56 -0.68
N VAL A 110 4.31 6.56 0.61
CA VAL A 110 5.25 6.15 1.68
C VAL A 110 5.63 4.67 1.54
N ALA A 111 4.68 3.79 1.23
CA ALA A 111 4.96 2.38 0.98
C ALA A 111 5.90 2.19 -0.23
N ALA A 112 5.68 2.95 -1.30
CA ALA A 112 6.53 2.92 -2.49
C ALA A 112 7.95 3.42 -2.23
N VAL A 113 8.09 4.51 -1.47
CA VAL A 113 9.40 5.04 -1.06
C VAL A 113 10.14 4.06 -0.14
N SER A 114 9.42 3.41 0.78
CA SER A 114 9.98 2.34 1.61
C SER A 114 10.51 1.18 0.78
N CYS A 115 9.75 0.74 -0.23
CA CYS A 115 10.18 -0.28 -1.18
C CYS A 115 11.43 0.16 -1.98
N ALA A 116 11.45 1.40 -2.47
CA ALA A 116 12.63 1.96 -3.16
C ALA A 116 13.87 1.95 -2.26
N GLY A 117 13.71 2.27 -0.97
CA GLY A 117 14.78 2.18 0.02
C GLY A 117 15.33 0.76 0.18
N GLN A 118 14.45 -0.24 0.25
CA GLN A 118 14.83 -1.65 0.33
C GLN A 118 15.57 -2.12 -0.92
N LEU A 119 15.10 -1.74 -2.10
CA LEU A 119 15.77 -2.05 -3.39
C LEU A 119 17.16 -1.43 -3.48
N ALA A 120 17.31 -0.21 -2.98
CA ALA A 120 18.61 0.46 -2.95
C ALA A 120 19.56 -0.15 -1.92
N TRP A 121 19.05 -0.50 -0.74
CA TRP A 121 19.86 -1.12 0.32
C TRP A 121 20.32 -2.53 -0.06
N SER A 122 19.45 -3.32 -0.69
CA SER A 122 19.81 -4.65 -1.19
C SER A 122 20.77 -4.65 -2.38
N GLY A 123 21.07 -3.48 -2.96
CA GLY A 123 21.89 -3.37 -4.16
C GLY A 123 21.18 -3.79 -5.45
N THR A 124 19.90 -4.12 -5.39
CA THR A 124 19.10 -4.53 -6.56
C THR A 124 18.96 -3.38 -7.57
N LEU A 125 18.71 -2.17 -7.07
CA LEU A 125 18.64 -0.94 -7.87
C LEU A 125 19.38 0.19 -7.16
N ARG A 126 19.97 1.10 -7.95
CA ARG A 126 20.59 2.31 -7.38
C ARG A 126 19.50 3.29 -6.95
N TRP A 127 19.68 3.95 -5.80
CA TRP A 127 18.72 4.92 -5.26
C TRP A 127 18.25 5.99 -6.26
N PRO A 128 19.11 6.64 -7.06
CA PRO A 128 18.68 7.63 -8.04
C PRO A 128 17.75 7.08 -9.15
N VAL A 129 17.67 5.77 -9.28
CA VAL A 129 16.77 5.08 -10.23
C VAL A 129 15.53 4.57 -9.52
N ALA A 130 15.70 3.88 -8.39
CA ALA A 130 14.60 3.27 -7.64
C ALA A 130 13.62 4.31 -7.10
N PHE A 131 14.12 5.38 -6.50
CA PHE A 131 13.27 6.40 -5.86
C PHE A 131 12.33 7.09 -6.86
N PRO A 132 12.80 7.74 -7.95
CA PRO A 132 11.90 8.42 -8.87
C PRO A 132 10.97 7.44 -9.60
N ALA A 133 11.41 6.22 -9.93
CA ALA A 133 10.56 5.23 -10.56
C ALA A 133 9.38 4.84 -9.67
N MET A 134 9.64 4.52 -8.41
CA MET A 134 8.59 4.13 -7.45
C MET A 134 7.73 5.33 -7.05
N ALA A 135 8.33 6.46 -6.70
CA ALA A 135 7.60 7.63 -6.23
C ALA A 135 6.65 8.19 -7.30
N ASN A 136 7.15 8.42 -8.54
CA ASN A 136 6.34 9.03 -9.59
C ASN A 136 5.13 8.17 -9.97
N VAL A 137 5.32 6.87 -10.14
CA VAL A 137 4.20 5.97 -10.49
C VAL A 137 3.18 5.93 -9.35
N HIS A 138 3.62 5.84 -8.10
CA HIS A 138 2.70 5.75 -6.97
C HIS A 138 2.04 7.08 -6.58
N MET A 139 2.63 8.21 -6.93
CA MET A 139 1.95 9.51 -6.87
C MET A 139 0.76 9.59 -7.83
N LEU A 140 0.85 8.94 -9.00
CA LEU A 140 -0.24 8.89 -9.97
C LEU A 140 -1.31 7.85 -9.61
N ILE A 141 -0.90 6.71 -9.06
CA ILE A 141 -1.82 5.64 -8.64
C ILE A 141 -2.63 6.07 -7.41
N GLY A 142 -1.97 6.69 -6.44
CA GLY A 142 -2.58 7.12 -5.18
C GLY A 142 -3.53 8.29 -5.32
#